data_6639f036b5da642c9e94e7173751ac6a
#
_entry.id   6639f036b5da642c9e94e7173751ac6a
#
_cell.length_a   1.000
_cell.length_b   1.000
_cell.length_c   1.000
_cell.angle_alpha   90.00
_cell.angle_beta   90.00
_cell.angle_gamma   90.00
#
_symmetry.space_group_name_H-M   'P 1'
#
loop_
_entity.id
_entity.type
_entity.pdbx_description
1 polymer ?
#
loop_
_entity_poly.entity_id
_entity_poly.type
_entity_poly.pdbx_seq_one_letter_code
_entity_poly.pdbx_strand_id
1 'polypeptide(L)'
;VLSPGSAAHAGDRARARAVLERGGGGALSFMTTWTGNAYWFAPGVDAAIAYRVRGRIAVTLGGAFGRDRTDPGVARAFVDFCGERGWTPVFYSVDDVESATLDELGWSRTQVAEEARLDPATWTPAGKKRQDERTATHRAAREGVRAEWTTWSELSFRDRAQIREISEAWVADKTIPEMEFTLGGVEQMTDPAVRLMIARDGQH
;
A
#
# COMPACT_ATOMS: atom_id res chain seq x y z
N VAL A 1 -8.22 -2.30 -16.44
CA VAL A 1 -6.96 -3.02 -16.27
C VAL A 1 -5.84 -2.08 -16.65
N LEU A 2 -4.96 -1.73 -15.68
CA LEU A 2 -3.77 -0.92 -15.93
C LEU A 2 -2.77 -1.81 -16.68
N SER A 3 -2.42 -1.46 -17.92
CA SER A 3 -1.34 -2.15 -18.62
C SER A 3 -0.02 -1.95 -17.85
N PRO A 4 0.79 -2.99 -17.64
CA PRO A 4 2.13 -2.81 -17.08
C PRO A 4 2.91 -1.95 -18.08
N GLY A 5 3.24 -0.73 -17.69
CA GLY A 5 4.35 -0.03 -18.32
C GLY A 5 5.57 -0.92 -18.21
N SER A 6 6.36 -1.04 -19.27
CA SER A 6 7.52 -1.91 -19.44
C SER A 6 7.90 -2.68 -18.17
N ALA A 7 7.66 -4.00 -18.15
CA ALA A 7 7.76 -4.83 -16.95
C ALA A 7 9.00 -4.44 -16.14
N ALA A 8 8.78 -4.00 -14.89
CA ALA A 8 9.90 -3.72 -14.01
C ALA A 8 10.78 -4.96 -13.96
N HIS A 9 12.03 -4.83 -14.34
CA HIS A 9 12.95 -5.94 -14.23
C HIS A 9 13.01 -6.38 -12.76
N ALA A 10 13.15 -7.67 -12.50
CA ALA A 10 13.23 -8.20 -11.12
C ALA A 10 14.29 -7.43 -10.29
N GLY A 11 15.35 -6.95 -10.94
CA GLY A 11 16.38 -6.10 -10.34
C GLY A 11 15.86 -4.74 -9.85
N ASP A 12 14.92 -4.11 -10.56
CA ASP A 12 14.38 -2.80 -10.16
C ASP A 12 13.51 -2.91 -8.90
N ARG A 13 12.72 -3.98 -8.77
CA ARG A 13 11.94 -4.23 -7.55
C ARG A 13 12.84 -4.48 -6.34
N ALA A 14 13.90 -5.26 -6.49
CA ALA A 14 14.85 -5.50 -5.41
C ALA A 14 15.56 -4.20 -5.01
N ARG A 15 15.95 -3.38 -5.97
CA ARG A 15 16.54 -2.06 -5.74
C ARG A 15 15.57 -1.12 -5.03
N ALA A 16 14.30 -1.07 -5.45
CA ALA A 16 13.27 -0.26 -4.81
C ALA A 16 13.05 -0.70 -3.36
N ARG A 17 12.99 -2.01 -3.09
CA ARG A 17 12.91 -2.54 -1.73
C ARG A 17 14.09 -2.10 -0.87
N ALA A 18 15.30 -2.17 -1.38
CA ALA A 18 16.50 -1.73 -0.67
C ALA A 18 16.49 -0.21 -0.38
N VAL A 19 15.96 0.62 -1.29
CA VAL A 19 15.75 2.07 -1.05
C VAL A 19 14.76 2.28 0.09
N LEU A 20 13.62 1.58 0.05
CA LEU A 20 12.59 1.66 1.08
C LEU A 20 13.11 1.23 2.46
N GLU A 21 13.84 0.12 2.55
CA GLU A 21 14.40 -0.40 3.79
C GLU A 21 15.42 0.55 4.43
N ARG A 22 16.17 1.31 3.61
CA ARG A 22 17.16 2.27 4.11
C ARG A 22 16.56 3.58 4.60
N GLY A 23 15.50 4.06 3.97
CA GLY A 23 15.01 5.42 4.17
C GLY A 23 13.54 5.53 4.57
N GLY A 24 12.80 4.42 4.49
CA GLY A 24 11.36 4.43 4.78
C GLY A 24 10.53 5.13 3.72
N GLY A 25 9.27 5.41 4.07
CA GLY A 25 8.30 6.05 3.18
C GLY A 25 7.00 6.35 3.93
N GLY A 26 5.96 6.70 3.19
CA GLY A 26 4.60 6.88 3.71
C GLY A 26 3.86 5.55 3.94
N ALA A 27 2.59 5.63 4.32
CA ALA A 27 1.76 4.47 4.67
C ALA A 27 1.64 3.41 3.54
N LEU A 28 1.64 3.85 2.28
CA LEU A 28 1.55 2.95 1.13
C LEU A 28 2.89 2.49 0.58
N SER A 29 4.02 2.93 1.14
CA SER A 29 5.33 2.70 0.52
C SER A 29 5.72 1.23 0.44
N PHE A 30 5.25 0.38 1.35
CA PHE A 30 5.49 -1.06 1.23
C PHE A 30 4.80 -1.65 -0.01
N MET A 31 3.62 -1.15 -0.38
CA MET A 31 2.88 -1.58 -1.57
C MET A 31 3.62 -1.24 -2.87
N THR A 32 4.55 -0.29 -2.83
CA THR A 32 5.39 0.03 -4.00
C THR A 32 6.23 -1.17 -4.45
N THR A 33 6.54 -2.12 -3.55
CA THR A 33 7.31 -3.33 -3.85
C THR A 33 6.51 -4.43 -4.51
N TRP A 34 5.19 -4.26 -4.69
CA TRP A 34 4.32 -5.24 -5.33
C TRP A 34 4.55 -5.33 -6.84
N THR A 35 4.15 -6.44 -7.42
CA THR A 35 4.26 -6.69 -8.87
C THR A 35 3.42 -5.68 -9.68
N GLY A 36 3.86 -5.38 -10.89
CA GLY A 36 3.16 -4.48 -11.81
C GLY A 36 3.51 -3.00 -11.67
N ASN A 37 4.33 -2.61 -10.70
CA ASN A 37 4.85 -1.25 -10.60
C ASN A 37 6.12 -1.09 -11.45
N ALA A 38 6.26 0.04 -12.10
CA ALA A 38 7.52 0.55 -12.62
C ALA A 38 8.17 1.48 -11.58
N TYR A 39 9.48 1.67 -11.69
CA TYR A 39 10.23 2.50 -10.75
C TYR A 39 11.03 3.56 -11.48
N TRP A 40 11.02 4.74 -10.93
CA TRP A 40 11.97 5.79 -11.28
C TRP A 40 12.87 6.02 -10.04
N PHE A 41 14.17 6.00 -10.25
CA PHE A 41 15.15 6.24 -9.20
C PHE A 41 15.74 7.62 -9.42
N ALA A 42 15.69 8.47 -8.42
CA ALA A 42 16.16 9.83 -8.49
C ALA A 42 17.70 9.86 -8.69
N PRO A 43 18.20 10.59 -9.69
CA PRO A 43 19.65 10.69 -9.92
C PRO A 43 20.34 11.41 -8.77
N GLY A 44 21.41 10.81 -8.22
CA GLY A 44 22.30 11.44 -7.24
C GLY A 44 21.79 11.49 -5.80
N VAL A 45 20.56 10.99 -5.53
CA VAL A 45 19.95 10.96 -4.20
C VAL A 45 19.33 9.59 -3.92
N ASP A 46 19.13 9.26 -2.63
CA ASP A 46 18.55 7.98 -2.22
C ASP A 46 17.03 8.08 -2.12
N ALA A 47 16.39 8.24 -3.28
CA ALA A 47 14.94 8.30 -3.41
C ALA A 47 14.46 7.59 -4.67
N ALA A 48 13.23 7.07 -4.62
CA ALA A 48 12.57 6.44 -5.75
C ALA A 48 11.07 6.72 -5.74
N ILE A 49 10.43 6.62 -6.89
CA ILE A 49 8.97 6.72 -7.07
C ILE A 49 8.50 5.47 -7.81
N ALA A 50 7.51 4.78 -7.26
CA ALA A 50 6.80 3.70 -7.95
C ALA A 50 5.59 4.26 -8.69
N TYR A 51 5.39 3.83 -9.93
CA TYR A 51 4.30 4.33 -10.75
C TYR A 51 3.77 3.26 -11.71
N ARG A 52 2.57 3.51 -12.22
CA ARG A 52 1.98 2.75 -13.35
C ARG A 52 1.53 3.71 -14.43
N VAL A 53 1.68 3.30 -15.69
CA VAL A 53 1.26 4.11 -16.82
C VAL A 53 -0.01 3.54 -17.44
N ARG A 54 -0.99 4.40 -17.67
CA ARG A 54 -2.18 4.08 -18.46
C ARG A 54 -2.42 5.19 -19.49
N GLY A 55 -2.34 4.82 -20.76
CA GLY A 55 -2.36 5.82 -21.83
C GLY A 55 -1.20 6.79 -21.67
N ARG A 56 -1.51 8.05 -21.40
CA ARG A 56 -0.52 9.11 -21.17
C ARG A 56 -0.46 9.58 -19.70
N ILE A 57 -1.00 8.82 -18.77
CA ILE A 57 -1.03 9.18 -17.36
C ILE A 57 -0.10 8.22 -16.59
N ALA A 58 0.87 8.80 -15.88
CA ALA A 58 1.73 8.10 -14.95
C ALA A 58 1.20 8.32 -13.52
N VAL A 59 0.54 7.31 -12.94
CA VAL A 59 -0.01 7.37 -11.58
C VAL A 59 1.02 6.82 -10.60
N THR A 60 1.42 7.60 -9.61
CA THR A 60 2.30 7.13 -8.54
C THR A 60 1.53 6.35 -7.49
N LEU A 61 2.20 5.49 -6.75
CA LEU A 61 1.66 4.81 -5.58
C LEU A 61 2.26 5.43 -4.32
N GLY A 62 1.53 6.33 -3.69
CA GLY A 62 2.08 7.25 -2.72
C GLY A 62 2.99 8.26 -3.40
N GLY A 63 3.87 8.85 -2.61
CA GLY A 63 4.91 9.71 -3.11
C GLY A 63 6.26 9.02 -3.27
N ALA A 64 7.32 9.81 -3.13
CA ALA A 64 8.68 9.29 -3.09
C ALA A 64 8.92 8.46 -1.81
N PHE A 65 9.81 7.50 -1.88
CA PHE A 65 10.32 6.74 -0.75
C PHE A 65 11.85 6.69 -0.78
N GLY A 66 12.47 6.47 0.38
CA GLY A 66 13.92 6.54 0.57
C GLY A 66 14.31 7.67 1.52
N ARG A 67 15.61 7.83 1.77
CA ARG A 67 16.14 8.81 2.72
C ARG A 67 15.83 10.25 2.31
N ASP A 68 15.96 10.53 1.02
CA ASP A 68 15.82 11.86 0.46
C ASP A 68 14.42 12.10 -0.12
N ARG A 69 13.41 11.32 0.32
CA ARG A 69 12.05 11.35 -0.20
C ARG A 69 11.35 12.72 -0.07
N THR A 70 11.79 13.53 0.88
CA THR A 70 11.23 14.87 1.15
C THR A 70 11.96 15.98 0.42
N ASP A 71 12.99 15.67 -0.39
CA ASP A 71 13.65 16.65 -1.25
C ASP A 71 12.69 17.10 -2.36
N PRO A 72 12.33 18.40 -2.43
CA PRO A 72 11.47 18.93 -3.48
C PRO A 72 11.99 18.68 -4.91
N GLY A 73 13.29 18.54 -5.06
CA GLY A 73 13.94 18.21 -6.33
C GLY A 73 13.53 16.85 -6.88
N VAL A 74 13.19 15.88 -6.01
CA VAL A 74 12.77 14.54 -6.42
C VAL A 74 11.44 14.58 -7.18
N ALA A 75 10.43 15.26 -6.63
CA ALA A 75 9.12 15.39 -7.28
C ALA A 75 9.27 16.13 -8.63
N ARG A 76 10.03 17.22 -8.66
CA ARG A 76 10.27 18.01 -9.89
C ARG A 76 10.95 17.17 -10.96
N ALA A 77 12.03 16.47 -10.62
CA ALA A 77 12.75 15.61 -11.56
C ALA A 77 11.90 14.46 -12.10
N PHE A 78 10.97 13.92 -11.28
CA PHE A 78 10.01 12.93 -11.76
C PHE A 78 9.00 13.54 -12.75
N VAL A 79 8.55 14.77 -12.51
CA VAL A 79 7.68 15.49 -13.46
C VAL A 79 8.38 15.68 -14.80
N ASP A 80 9.65 16.10 -14.80
CA ASP A 80 10.46 16.27 -15.99
C ASP A 80 10.63 14.93 -16.74
N PHE A 81 10.95 13.86 -16.01
CA PHE A 81 11.02 12.50 -16.54
C PHE A 81 9.71 12.05 -17.23
N CYS A 82 8.55 12.39 -16.65
CA CYS A 82 7.26 12.11 -17.26
C CYS A 82 7.06 12.98 -18.52
N GLY A 83 7.42 14.27 -18.46
CA GLY A 83 7.32 15.20 -19.56
C GLY A 83 8.10 14.75 -20.80
N GLU A 84 9.34 14.28 -20.62
CA GLU A 84 10.18 13.71 -21.70
C GLU A 84 9.52 12.52 -22.42
N ARG A 85 8.61 11.82 -21.75
CA ARG A 85 7.86 10.66 -22.29
C ARG A 85 6.47 11.01 -22.76
N GLY A 86 6.09 12.28 -22.66
CA GLY A 86 4.74 12.74 -22.99
C GLY A 86 3.67 12.20 -22.03
N TRP A 87 4.04 11.92 -20.80
CA TRP A 87 3.12 11.49 -19.75
C TRP A 87 2.74 12.65 -18.83
N THR A 88 1.51 12.61 -18.33
CA THR A 88 1.05 13.49 -17.26
C THR A 88 1.16 12.74 -15.93
N PRO A 89 1.99 13.19 -14.99
CA PRO A 89 2.07 12.55 -13.68
C PRO A 89 0.85 12.88 -12.81
N VAL A 90 0.41 11.88 -12.04
CA VAL A 90 -0.63 12.00 -11.02
C VAL A 90 -0.08 11.38 -9.75
N PHE A 91 0.11 12.19 -8.73
CA PHE A 91 0.55 11.73 -7.42
C PHE A 91 -0.68 11.28 -6.62
N TYR A 92 -0.78 9.96 -6.36
CA TYR A 92 -1.92 9.37 -5.68
C TYR A 92 -1.57 9.00 -4.25
N SER A 93 -2.43 9.41 -3.29
CA SER A 93 -2.29 9.10 -1.86
C SER A 93 -0.94 9.54 -1.27
N VAL A 94 -0.56 10.77 -1.53
CA VAL A 94 0.63 11.41 -0.95
C VAL A 94 0.38 11.80 0.50
N ASP A 95 1.44 11.83 1.31
CA ASP A 95 1.37 12.31 2.69
C ASP A 95 1.40 13.85 2.75
N ASP A 96 1.21 14.38 3.98
CA ASP A 96 1.13 15.84 4.19
C ASP A 96 2.43 16.57 3.79
N VAL A 97 3.59 15.92 3.97
CA VAL A 97 4.90 16.51 3.65
C VAL A 97 5.06 16.65 2.15
N GLU A 98 4.74 15.60 1.41
CA GLU A 98 4.84 15.62 -0.04
C GLU A 98 3.75 16.47 -0.68
N SER A 99 2.54 16.48 -0.09
CA SER A 99 1.46 17.37 -0.51
C SER A 99 1.88 18.85 -0.41
N ALA A 100 2.55 19.27 0.67
CA ALA A 100 3.06 20.61 0.81
C ALA A 100 4.09 20.96 -0.29
N THR A 101 5.00 20.04 -0.58
CA THR A 101 5.97 20.20 -1.68
C THR A 101 5.29 20.37 -3.04
N LEU A 102 4.26 19.58 -3.31
CA LEU A 102 3.51 19.68 -4.58
C LEU A 102 2.70 20.98 -4.66
N ASP A 103 2.13 21.45 -3.55
CA ASP A 103 1.45 22.75 -3.47
C ASP A 103 2.43 23.90 -3.81
N GLU A 104 3.66 23.88 -3.30
CA GLU A 104 4.71 24.86 -3.63
C GLU A 104 5.10 24.83 -5.12
N LEU A 105 4.98 23.67 -5.75
CA LEU A 105 5.20 23.50 -7.19
C LEU A 105 3.98 23.93 -8.05
N GLY A 106 2.91 24.40 -7.42
CA GLY A 106 1.70 24.88 -8.10
C GLY A 106 0.73 23.77 -8.52
N TRP A 107 0.80 22.59 -7.90
CA TRP A 107 -0.09 21.48 -8.21
C TRP A 107 -1.44 21.65 -7.54
N SER A 108 -2.49 21.25 -8.25
CA SER A 108 -3.83 21.14 -7.65
C SER A 108 -4.00 19.79 -6.97
N ARG A 109 -4.69 19.78 -5.83
CA ARG A 109 -5.03 18.55 -5.10
C ARG A 109 -6.52 18.37 -4.95
N THR A 110 -6.94 17.10 -4.88
CA THR A 110 -8.32 16.71 -4.61
C THR A 110 -8.31 15.64 -3.53
N GLN A 111 -9.10 15.83 -2.49
CA GLN A 111 -9.30 14.79 -1.48
C GLN A 111 -10.09 13.64 -2.09
N VAL A 112 -9.54 12.44 -2.06
CA VAL A 112 -10.18 11.22 -2.61
C VAL A 112 -10.63 10.26 -1.51
N ALA A 113 -10.06 10.37 -0.30
CA ALA A 113 -10.37 9.52 0.83
C ALA A 113 -9.93 10.17 2.16
N GLU A 114 -10.31 9.53 3.26
CA GLU A 114 -9.79 9.79 4.60
C GLU A 114 -9.06 8.57 5.11
N GLU A 115 -7.93 8.76 5.77
CA GLU A 115 -7.15 7.70 6.39
C GLU A 115 -7.34 7.73 7.90
N ALA A 116 -7.80 6.60 8.49
CA ALA A 116 -7.83 6.44 9.93
C ALA A 116 -6.43 6.12 10.44
N ARG A 117 -5.87 7.02 11.24
CA ARG A 117 -4.56 6.83 11.89
C ARG A 117 -4.73 6.44 13.35
N LEU A 118 -4.01 5.41 13.77
CA LEU A 118 -4.01 4.91 15.14
C LEU A 118 -2.56 4.79 15.61
N ASP A 119 -2.28 5.39 16.76
CA ASP A 119 -0.99 5.19 17.43
C ASP A 119 -1.09 3.99 18.38
N PRO A 120 -0.48 2.86 18.05
CA PRO A 120 -0.57 1.65 18.87
C PRO A 120 0.11 1.79 20.25
N ALA A 121 1.03 2.75 20.43
CA ALA A 121 1.69 2.97 21.70
C ALA A 121 0.78 3.64 22.74
N THR A 122 -0.15 4.46 22.28
CA THR A 122 -1.08 5.22 23.14
C THR A 122 -2.51 4.71 23.06
N TRP A 123 -2.82 3.86 22.11
CA TRP A 123 -4.17 3.34 21.92
C TRP A 123 -4.63 2.46 23.09
N THR A 124 -5.83 2.70 23.56
CA THR A 124 -6.48 1.91 24.58
C THR A 124 -7.96 1.68 24.24
N PRO A 125 -8.52 0.50 24.51
CA PRO A 125 -9.95 0.26 24.35
C PRO A 125 -10.81 0.94 25.44
N ALA A 126 -10.22 1.67 26.38
CA ALA A 126 -10.93 2.31 27.47
C ALA A 126 -11.80 3.51 26.99
N GLY A 127 -12.79 3.87 27.81
CA GLY A 127 -13.64 5.02 27.61
C GLY A 127 -14.90 4.76 26.77
N LYS A 128 -15.84 5.74 26.82
CA LYS A 128 -17.17 5.63 26.19
C LYS A 128 -17.08 5.52 24.65
N LYS A 129 -16.14 6.24 24.04
CA LYS A 129 -15.96 6.24 22.56
C LYS A 129 -15.53 4.88 21.98
N ARG A 130 -15.05 3.96 22.83
CA ARG A 130 -14.57 2.63 22.44
C ARG A 130 -15.48 1.52 22.95
N GLN A 131 -16.74 1.83 23.24
CA GLN A 131 -17.68 0.85 23.75
C GLN A 131 -17.99 -0.23 22.71
N ASP A 132 -18.14 0.15 21.46
CA ASP A 132 -18.50 -0.77 20.38
C ASP A 132 -17.38 -1.79 20.12
N GLU A 133 -16.12 -1.33 20.11
CA GLU A 133 -14.96 -2.21 19.95
C GLU A 133 -14.86 -3.21 21.10
N ARG A 134 -15.08 -2.77 22.35
CA ARG A 134 -15.09 -3.69 23.50
C ARG A 134 -16.23 -4.70 23.43
N THR A 135 -17.43 -4.24 23.04
CA THR A 135 -18.60 -5.11 22.89
C THR A 135 -18.36 -6.15 21.81
N ALA A 136 -17.81 -5.74 20.66
CA ALA A 136 -17.46 -6.65 19.56
C ALA A 136 -16.41 -7.67 20.00
N THR A 137 -15.35 -7.23 20.71
CA THR A 137 -14.30 -8.14 21.23
C THR A 137 -14.86 -9.15 22.22
N HIS A 138 -15.70 -8.71 23.15
CA HIS A 138 -16.32 -9.62 24.14
C HIS A 138 -17.30 -10.60 23.48
N ARG A 139 -18.01 -10.15 22.43
CA ARG A 139 -18.88 -11.03 21.65
C ARG A 139 -18.06 -12.09 20.93
N ALA A 140 -17.02 -11.69 20.19
CA ALA A 140 -16.13 -12.61 19.50
C ALA A 140 -15.53 -13.67 20.44
N ALA A 141 -15.06 -13.26 21.63
CA ALA A 141 -14.55 -14.19 22.65
C ALA A 141 -15.60 -15.19 23.13
N ARG A 142 -16.86 -14.76 23.34
CA ARG A 142 -17.96 -15.65 23.74
C ARG A 142 -18.36 -16.64 22.64
N GLU A 143 -18.24 -16.23 21.39
CA GLU A 143 -18.48 -17.07 20.21
C GLU A 143 -17.27 -17.97 19.89
N GLY A 144 -16.21 -17.94 20.72
CA GLY A 144 -15.04 -18.78 20.57
C GLY A 144 -14.06 -18.32 19.48
N VAL A 145 -14.24 -17.12 18.95
CA VAL A 145 -13.33 -16.56 17.95
C VAL A 145 -11.98 -16.24 18.58
N ARG A 146 -10.93 -16.72 17.95
CA ARG A 146 -9.53 -16.48 18.35
C ARG A 146 -8.78 -15.80 17.20
N ALA A 147 -7.96 -14.81 17.52
CA ALA A 147 -7.10 -14.13 16.56
C ALA A 147 -5.64 -14.50 16.83
N GLU A 148 -4.90 -14.79 15.77
CA GLU A 148 -3.48 -15.13 15.84
C GLU A 148 -2.68 -14.45 14.74
N TRP A 149 -1.44 -14.07 15.03
CA TRP A 149 -0.50 -13.58 14.05
C TRP A 149 0.24 -14.75 13.40
N THR A 150 0.36 -14.69 12.08
CA THR A 150 1.05 -15.71 11.30
C THR A 150 1.67 -15.08 10.04
N THR A 151 2.32 -15.90 9.22
CA THR A 151 2.77 -15.57 7.87
C THR A 151 2.15 -16.54 6.88
N TRP A 152 2.13 -16.20 5.60
CA TRP A 152 1.60 -17.11 4.57
C TRP A 152 2.29 -18.47 4.56
N SER A 153 3.60 -18.49 4.79
CA SER A 153 4.39 -19.73 4.80
C SER A 153 4.06 -20.67 5.95
N GLU A 154 3.60 -20.15 7.08
CA GLU A 154 3.22 -20.93 8.27
C GLU A 154 1.81 -21.51 8.18
N LEU A 155 0.98 -21.01 7.27
CA LEU A 155 -0.39 -21.49 7.09
C LEU A 155 -0.42 -22.89 6.51
N SER A 156 -1.39 -23.69 6.97
CA SER A 156 -1.71 -24.99 6.35
C SER A 156 -2.24 -24.80 4.92
N PHE A 157 -2.20 -25.87 4.13
CA PHE A 157 -2.81 -25.86 2.81
C PHE A 157 -4.31 -25.52 2.85
N ARG A 158 -5.02 -26.07 3.84
CA ARG A 158 -6.45 -25.82 4.07
C ARG A 158 -6.72 -24.35 4.34
N ASP A 159 -5.94 -23.72 5.24
CA ASP A 159 -6.10 -22.29 5.56
C ASP A 159 -5.87 -21.41 4.35
N ARG A 160 -4.82 -21.69 3.56
CA ARG A 160 -4.55 -20.95 2.33
C ARG A 160 -5.67 -21.09 1.29
N ALA A 161 -6.27 -22.27 1.17
CA ALA A 161 -7.42 -22.49 0.31
C ALA A 161 -8.62 -21.67 0.78
N GLN A 162 -8.93 -21.73 2.08
CA GLN A 162 -10.04 -20.99 2.66
C GLN A 162 -9.88 -19.47 2.54
N ILE A 163 -8.67 -18.93 2.74
CA ILE A 163 -8.40 -17.50 2.52
C ILE A 163 -8.67 -17.10 1.06
N ARG A 164 -8.31 -17.95 0.09
CA ARG A 164 -8.62 -17.67 -1.32
C ARG A 164 -10.13 -17.67 -1.57
N GLU A 165 -10.84 -18.66 -1.06
CA GLU A 165 -12.31 -18.73 -1.17
C GLU A 165 -12.99 -17.50 -0.55
N ILE A 166 -12.54 -17.05 0.63
CA ILE A 166 -13.05 -15.83 1.28
C ILE A 166 -12.79 -14.60 0.41
N SER A 167 -11.57 -14.49 -0.14
CA SER A 167 -11.21 -13.37 -1.02
C SER A 167 -12.05 -13.34 -2.29
N GLU A 168 -12.22 -14.49 -2.94
CA GLU A 168 -13.03 -14.64 -4.16
C GLU A 168 -14.51 -14.31 -3.88
N ALA A 169 -15.07 -14.80 -2.79
CA ALA A 169 -16.44 -14.51 -2.38
C ALA A 169 -16.63 -13.02 -2.10
N TRP A 170 -15.66 -12.39 -1.43
CA TRP A 170 -15.71 -10.95 -1.15
C TRP A 170 -15.66 -10.10 -2.42
N VAL A 171 -14.81 -10.47 -3.39
CA VAL A 171 -14.71 -9.80 -4.70
C VAL A 171 -15.99 -9.98 -5.50
N ALA A 172 -16.57 -11.20 -5.51
CA ALA A 172 -17.79 -11.50 -6.23
C ALA A 172 -19.02 -10.68 -5.75
N ASP A 173 -19.04 -10.33 -4.45
CA ASP A 173 -20.09 -9.50 -3.84
C ASP A 173 -19.93 -7.99 -4.15
N LYS A 174 -18.81 -7.58 -4.75
CA LYS A 174 -18.55 -6.18 -5.09
C LYS A 174 -19.00 -5.86 -6.51
N THR A 175 -19.73 -4.75 -6.66
CA THR A 175 -20.12 -4.21 -7.96
C THR A 175 -18.95 -3.54 -8.71
N ILE A 176 -17.86 -3.25 -8.01
CA ILE A 176 -16.68 -2.57 -8.54
C ILE A 176 -15.54 -3.58 -8.63
N PRO A 177 -14.83 -3.66 -9.78
CA PRO A 177 -13.66 -4.51 -9.90
C PRO A 177 -12.62 -4.22 -8.80
N GLU A 178 -11.91 -5.27 -8.37
CA GLU A 178 -10.84 -5.14 -7.37
C GLU A 178 -9.82 -4.07 -7.79
N MET A 179 -9.59 -3.11 -6.88
CA MET A 179 -8.58 -2.07 -7.09
C MET A 179 -7.21 -2.62 -6.71
N GLU A 180 -6.68 -3.54 -7.53
CA GLU A 180 -5.36 -4.20 -7.32
C GLU A 180 -4.23 -3.21 -7.01
N PHE A 181 -4.37 -1.96 -7.44
CA PHE A 181 -3.33 -0.95 -7.29
C PHE A 181 -3.09 -0.53 -5.84
N THR A 182 -4.16 -0.49 -5.02
CA THR A 182 -4.11 0.08 -3.65
C THR A 182 -4.58 -0.86 -2.55
N LEU A 183 -5.21 -1.97 -2.88
CA LEU A 183 -5.74 -2.91 -1.89
C LEU A 183 -4.94 -4.22 -1.82
N GLY A 184 -4.19 -4.55 -2.88
CA GLY A 184 -3.53 -5.84 -3.00
C GLY A 184 -4.53 -7.00 -3.06
N GLY A 185 -4.02 -8.20 -3.25
CA GLY A 185 -4.79 -9.44 -3.25
C GLY A 185 -4.05 -10.54 -2.48
N VAL A 186 -4.53 -11.77 -2.59
CA VAL A 186 -3.93 -12.93 -1.89
C VAL A 186 -2.46 -13.15 -2.28
N GLU A 187 -2.07 -12.79 -3.50
CA GLU A 187 -0.68 -12.96 -3.96
C GLU A 187 0.32 -12.15 -3.14
N GLN A 188 -0.05 -10.94 -2.71
CA GLN A 188 0.80 -10.08 -1.91
C GLN A 188 1.02 -10.62 -0.49
N MET A 189 0.12 -11.46 0.00
CA MET A 189 0.26 -12.15 1.29
C MET A 189 1.42 -13.15 1.31
N THR A 190 1.90 -13.58 0.14
CA THR A 190 3.03 -14.51 0.01
C THR A 190 4.38 -13.89 0.31
N ASP A 191 4.48 -12.56 0.36
CA ASP A 191 5.72 -11.87 0.73
C ASP A 191 6.06 -12.17 2.20
N PRO A 192 7.27 -12.66 2.51
CA PRO A 192 7.65 -13.03 3.87
C PRO A 192 7.68 -11.86 4.86
N ALA A 193 7.69 -10.62 4.38
CA ALA A 193 7.58 -9.44 5.23
C ALA A 193 6.13 -9.07 5.59
N VAL A 194 5.14 -9.72 4.97
CA VAL A 194 3.72 -9.51 5.28
C VAL A 194 3.30 -10.42 6.42
N ARG A 195 2.82 -9.80 7.50
CA ARG A 195 2.22 -10.51 8.63
C ARG A 195 0.71 -10.52 8.48
N LEU A 196 0.11 -11.67 8.74
CA LEU A 196 -1.33 -11.89 8.68
C LEU A 196 -1.89 -12.01 10.09
N MET A 197 -3.02 -11.37 10.34
CA MET A 197 -3.85 -11.68 11.51
C MET A 197 -5.04 -12.48 11.04
N ILE A 198 -5.17 -13.71 11.52
CA ILE A 198 -6.26 -14.61 11.18
C ILE A 198 -7.19 -14.73 12.36
N ALA A 199 -8.47 -14.49 12.13
CA ALA A 199 -9.51 -14.78 13.08
C ALA A 199 -10.16 -16.13 12.75
N ARG A 200 -10.20 -17.06 13.71
CA ARG A 200 -10.82 -18.38 13.58
C ARG A 200 -11.99 -18.49 14.53
N ASP A 201 -13.10 -19.00 14.06
CA ASP A 201 -14.16 -19.46 14.94
C ASP A 201 -13.79 -20.84 15.54
N GLY A 202 -14.41 -21.20 16.64
CA GLY A 202 -14.10 -22.46 17.36
C GLY A 202 -14.58 -23.73 16.65
N GLN A 203 -15.14 -23.63 15.44
CA GLN A 203 -15.69 -24.76 14.69
C GLN A 203 -14.79 -25.21 13.53
N HIS A 204 -13.71 -24.49 13.26
CA HIS A 204 -12.81 -24.76 12.12
C HIS A 204 -11.34 -24.71 12.51
#